data_8ab6fb02a0030e6ceefbba7e0777d5e0
#
_entry.id   8ab6fb02a0030e6ceefbba7e0777d5e0
#
_cell.length_a   1.000
_cell.length_b   1.000
_cell.length_c   1.000
_cell.angle_alpha   90.00
_cell.angle_beta   90.00
_cell.angle_gamma   90.00
#
_symmetry.space_group_name_H-M   'P 1'
#
loop_
_entity.id
_entity.type
_entity.pdbx_description
1 polymer ?
#
loop_
_entity_poly.entity_id
_entity_poly.type
_entity_poly.pdbx_seq_one_letter_code
_entity_poly.pdbx_strand_id
1 'polypeptide(L)'
;MVQTVPDATPATGGPGLPQRRRLVTAVPGPRSVELMARRTAAVPPGVGTALPVFIRAAGGGILLDVDGNALIDLGSGIAVTSVGNAAPAVVAAVREQVAAFTHTCFMITPYEGYVAVCEQLNRLTPGSFEKRSILLNSGAEAVENAVKIARAATGRPAVVVFDHGYHGRTLLTMTLTAKHRPYKATFGPYAPEVYRAPMAYPFRWPGGPERCADEAYDRFADLVTTQVGPEQVACVVVEPIQGEGGFVVPAPGFLRRIAEFCARHGILLVADEVQTGFGRTGDWFASTHEGLVPDLVTTAKGIAGGMPLGGVTGRAEVMDAVHVSGLGGTFGGNPVACAAALAAIGTIESEGLVERARRIGELALPRLHALAERHPQIGDVRGRGAMLAMELVGPDKAPDPVLLADVVRRCAAEGVVVLTAGTYGNVLRLLPPLVIGEELLLDALDVLESAFDSALG
;
A
#
# COMPACT_ATOMS: atom_id res chain seq x y z
N MET A 1 -36.41 13.84 -1.38
CA MET A 1 -36.04 14.95 -2.29
C MET A 1 -34.69 15.48 -1.81
N VAL A 2 -33.63 15.23 -2.56
CA VAL A 2 -32.32 15.80 -2.28
C VAL A 2 -32.36 17.23 -2.80
N GLN A 3 -32.35 18.21 -1.90
CA GLN A 3 -32.20 19.61 -2.28
C GLN A 3 -30.85 19.79 -2.98
N THR A 4 -30.91 20.08 -4.27
CA THR A 4 -29.78 20.57 -5.04
C THR A 4 -29.37 21.93 -4.50
N VAL A 5 -28.18 22.03 -3.92
CA VAL A 5 -27.54 23.33 -3.62
C VAL A 5 -27.20 23.98 -4.96
N PRO A 6 -27.70 25.20 -5.25
CA PRO A 6 -27.34 25.92 -6.48
C PRO A 6 -25.87 26.37 -6.37
N ASP A 7 -25.21 26.44 -7.52
CA ASP A 7 -23.87 26.98 -7.75
C ASP A 7 -22.70 26.29 -7.05
N ALA A 8 -22.48 25.02 -7.40
CA ALA A 8 -21.12 24.55 -7.48
C ALA A 8 -20.88 24.17 -8.94
N THR A 9 -19.94 24.80 -9.59
CA THR A 9 -19.24 24.24 -10.76
C THR A 9 -19.15 22.74 -10.53
N PRO A 10 -19.56 21.86 -11.46
CA PRO A 10 -19.53 20.43 -11.20
C PRO A 10 -18.14 20.11 -10.65
N ALA A 11 -18.09 19.60 -9.43
CA ALA A 11 -16.84 19.21 -8.79
C ALA A 11 -16.33 17.99 -9.57
N THR A 12 -15.70 18.26 -10.69
CA THR A 12 -14.92 17.31 -11.44
C THR A 12 -13.68 17.02 -10.63
N GLY A 13 -13.63 16.43 -9.55
CA GLY A 13 -12.43 16.13 -8.78
C GLY A 13 -11.11 16.50 -9.49
N GLY A 14 -10.00 16.42 -8.87
CA GLY A 14 -8.73 16.77 -9.49
C GLY A 14 -8.34 18.25 -9.31
N PRO A 15 -7.57 18.84 -10.24
CA PRO A 15 -7.00 20.18 -10.08
C PRO A 15 -8.00 21.33 -9.97
N GLY A 16 -9.30 21.08 -10.20
CA GLY A 16 -10.36 22.08 -10.01
C GLY A 16 -10.64 22.43 -8.54
N LEU A 17 -10.20 21.63 -7.57
CA LEU A 17 -10.30 21.96 -6.15
C LEU A 17 -9.12 22.83 -5.70
N PRO A 18 -9.36 23.95 -4.95
CA PRO A 18 -8.27 24.71 -4.37
C PRO A 18 -7.37 23.81 -3.50
N GLN A 19 -6.08 23.78 -3.81
CA GLN A 19 -5.09 22.97 -3.10
C GLN A 19 -4.66 23.66 -1.81
N ARG A 20 -5.61 23.87 -0.91
CA ARG A 20 -5.38 24.49 0.42
C ARG A 20 -6.36 23.93 1.43
N ARG A 21 -5.90 23.75 2.66
CA ARG A 21 -6.72 23.39 3.81
C ARG A 21 -7.69 24.52 4.16
N ARG A 22 -8.93 24.16 4.47
CA ARG A 22 -9.94 25.12 4.94
C ARG A 22 -10.99 24.41 5.80
N LEU A 23 -11.15 24.82 7.03
CA LEU A 23 -12.19 24.36 7.91
C LEU A 23 -13.31 25.40 8.00
N VAL A 24 -14.54 24.95 7.89
CA VAL A 24 -15.77 25.76 8.03
C VAL A 24 -16.66 25.25 9.16
N THR A 25 -16.42 24.02 9.62
CA THR A 25 -17.05 23.41 10.80
C THR A 25 -15.99 22.68 11.60
N ALA A 26 -16.35 22.17 12.78
CA ALA A 26 -15.57 21.12 13.44
C ALA A 26 -15.44 19.87 12.54
N VAL A 27 -14.42 19.04 12.79
CA VAL A 27 -14.22 17.75 12.08
C VAL A 27 -14.36 16.59 13.09
N PRO A 28 -15.37 15.71 12.96
CA PRO A 28 -16.43 15.70 11.94
C PRO A 28 -17.46 16.81 12.11
N GLY A 29 -18.01 17.30 10.99
CA GLY A 29 -19.10 18.26 10.98
C GLY A 29 -20.49 17.61 11.17
N PRO A 30 -21.57 18.41 11.31
CA PRO A 30 -22.90 17.92 11.65
C PRO A 30 -23.48 16.95 10.61
N ARG A 31 -23.24 17.17 9.32
CA ARG A 31 -23.73 16.25 8.27
C ARG A 31 -22.97 14.93 8.28
N SER A 32 -21.69 14.96 8.57
CA SER A 32 -20.88 13.75 8.74
C SER A 32 -21.38 12.92 9.93
N VAL A 33 -21.76 13.58 11.04
CA VAL A 33 -22.35 12.91 12.21
C VAL A 33 -23.71 12.25 11.85
N GLU A 34 -24.58 12.95 11.11
CA GLU A 34 -25.85 12.37 10.62
C GLU A 34 -25.63 11.15 9.73
N LEU A 35 -24.71 11.26 8.76
CA LEU A 35 -24.38 10.16 7.87
C LEU A 35 -23.75 8.97 8.61
N MET A 36 -23.01 9.24 9.69
CA MET A 36 -22.43 8.18 10.52
C MET A 36 -23.52 7.36 11.23
N ALA A 37 -24.61 7.98 11.67
CA ALA A 37 -25.77 7.26 12.21
C ALA A 37 -26.41 6.33 11.15
N ARG A 38 -26.58 6.80 9.91
CA ARG A 38 -27.08 5.98 8.79
C ARG A 38 -26.13 4.82 8.47
N ARG A 39 -24.81 5.10 8.46
CA ARG A 39 -23.79 4.05 8.26
C ARG A 39 -23.90 2.96 9.33
N THR A 40 -24.03 3.35 10.59
CA THR A 40 -24.15 2.39 11.71
C THR A 40 -25.35 1.47 11.58
N ALA A 41 -26.45 1.97 11.00
CA ALA A 41 -27.64 1.17 10.73
C ALA A 41 -27.52 0.24 9.51
N ALA A 42 -26.70 0.61 8.51
CA ALA A 42 -26.65 -0.09 7.22
C ALA A 42 -25.40 -0.95 7.00
N VAL A 43 -24.30 -0.67 7.72
CA VAL A 43 -22.99 -1.32 7.51
C VAL A 43 -22.56 -2.04 8.78
N PRO A 44 -22.18 -3.33 8.68
CA PRO A 44 -21.77 -4.09 9.86
C PRO A 44 -20.52 -3.49 10.53
N PRO A 45 -20.38 -3.58 11.86
CA PRO A 45 -19.25 -3.01 12.60
C PRO A 45 -17.89 -3.61 12.21
N GLY A 46 -17.88 -4.79 11.59
CA GLY A 46 -16.66 -5.40 11.03
C GLY A 46 -15.96 -4.55 9.95
N VAL A 47 -16.70 -3.65 9.30
CA VAL A 47 -16.13 -2.62 8.43
C VAL A 47 -15.79 -1.40 9.29
N GLY A 48 -14.54 -1.25 9.72
CA GLY A 48 -14.09 -0.15 10.56
C GLY A 48 -14.18 1.22 9.88
N THR A 49 -14.12 2.29 10.68
CA THR A 49 -14.01 3.68 10.21
C THR A 49 -12.94 4.37 11.04
N ALA A 50 -11.83 4.75 10.43
CA ALA A 50 -10.74 5.42 11.12
C ALA A 50 -11.08 6.89 11.41
N LEU A 51 -11.66 7.60 10.44
CA LEU A 51 -12.08 9.00 10.55
C LEU A 51 -13.57 9.10 10.15
N PRO A 52 -14.49 9.52 11.05
CA PRO A 52 -15.92 9.57 10.77
C PRO A 52 -16.33 10.82 9.96
N VAL A 53 -15.66 11.07 8.83
CA VAL A 53 -15.89 12.16 7.89
C VAL A 53 -16.34 11.60 6.56
N PHE A 54 -17.39 12.17 5.97
CA PHE A 54 -17.91 11.73 4.68
C PHE A 54 -17.45 12.67 3.57
N ILE A 55 -16.76 12.11 2.58
CA ILE A 55 -16.20 12.86 1.47
C ILE A 55 -17.23 12.97 0.33
N ARG A 56 -17.43 14.20 -0.19
CA ARG A 56 -18.30 14.48 -1.34
C ARG A 56 -17.52 14.69 -2.64
N ALA A 57 -16.27 15.14 -2.54
CA ALA A 57 -15.38 15.34 -3.67
C ALA A 57 -13.93 15.24 -3.21
N ALA A 58 -13.01 14.94 -4.14
CA ALA A 58 -11.59 14.91 -3.86
C ALA A 58 -10.82 15.34 -5.11
N GLY A 59 -9.65 15.96 -4.94
CA GLY A 59 -8.80 16.39 -6.05
C GLY A 59 -7.36 16.68 -5.60
N GLY A 60 -6.39 16.16 -6.35
CA GLY A 60 -4.98 16.28 -5.94
C GLY A 60 -4.74 15.75 -4.53
N GLY A 61 -4.28 16.60 -3.63
CA GLY A 61 -4.05 16.30 -2.20
C GLY A 61 -5.19 16.76 -1.27
N ILE A 62 -6.36 17.11 -1.77
CA ILE A 62 -7.48 17.64 -0.98
C ILE A 62 -8.68 16.70 -1.02
N LEU A 63 -9.25 16.45 0.18
CA LEU A 63 -10.55 15.82 0.40
C LEU A 63 -11.55 16.90 0.83
N LEU A 64 -12.66 17.03 0.09
CA LEU A 64 -13.75 17.95 0.43
C LEU A 64 -14.88 17.15 1.07
N ASP A 65 -15.16 17.39 2.35
CA ASP A 65 -16.21 16.69 3.06
C ASP A 65 -17.62 17.23 2.75
N VAL A 66 -18.63 16.55 3.27
CA VAL A 66 -20.05 16.93 3.09
C VAL A 66 -20.43 18.19 3.87
N ASP A 67 -19.62 18.59 4.83
CA ASP A 67 -19.80 19.78 5.66
C ASP A 67 -19.09 21.01 5.07
N GLY A 68 -18.28 20.84 4.02
CA GLY A 68 -17.57 21.88 3.31
C GLY A 68 -16.14 22.11 3.78
N ASN A 69 -15.62 21.25 4.67
CA ASN A 69 -14.21 21.29 5.07
C ASN A 69 -13.33 20.73 3.95
N ALA A 70 -12.25 21.42 3.61
CA ALA A 70 -11.19 20.96 2.73
C ALA A 70 -10.03 20.43 3.58
N LEU A 71 -9.81 19.13 3.56
CA LEU A 71 -8.83 18.41 4.38
C LEU A 71 -7.63 18.01 3.52
N ILE A 72 -6.43 18.10 4.09
CA ILE A 72 -5.22 17.58 3.42
C ILE A 72 -5.18 16.05 3.57
N ASP A 73 -4.99 15.35 2.45
CA ASP A 73 -4.91 13.89 2.40
C ASP A 73 -3.44 13.43 2.46
N LEU A 74 -2.99 12.99 3.63
CA LEU A 74 -1.71 12.29 3.77
C LEU A 74 -1.89 10.77 3.85
N GLY A 75 -3.00 10.24 3.36
CA GLY A 75 -3.30 8.81 3.36
C GLY A 75 -3.48 8.21 1.96
N SER A 76 -3.85 9.02 0.96
CA SER A 76 -4.10 8.59 -0.43
C SER A 76 -4.99 7.34 -0.54
N GLY A 77 -5.99 7.18 0.35
CA GLY A 77 -6.80 5.95 0.37
C GLY A 77 -5.99 4.68 0.64
N ILE A 78 -4.94 4.77 1.46
CA ILE A 78 -3.92 3.74 1.74
C ILE A 78 -3.05 3.48 0.49
N ALA A 79 -2.34 4.52 0.03
CA ALA A 79 -1.42 4.50 -1.12
C ALA A 79 -2.08 4.16 -2.47
N VAL A 80 -3.37 4.44 -2.64
CA VAL A 80 -4.11 4.13 -3.88
C VAL A 80 -4.05 5.29 -4.87
N THR A 81 -4.31 6.52 -4.43
CA THR A 81 -4.38 7.70 -5.28
C THR A 81 -3.02 8.38 -5.46
N SER A 82 -2.00 7.61 -5.87
CA SER A 82 -0.63 8.12 -6.05
C SER A 82 -0.57 9.28 -7.04
N VAL A 83 -1.34 9.23 -8.13
CA VAL A 83 -1.45 10.29 -9.15
C VAL A 83 -2.43 11.40 -8.74
N GLY A 84 -2.84 11.43 -7.47
CA GLY A 84 -3.85 12.36 -6.95
C GLY A 84 -5.27 11.84 -7.09
N ASN A 85 -6.15 12.34 -6.22
CA ASN A 85 -7.58 12.06 -6.32
C ASN A 85 -8.15 12.64 -7.61
N ALA A 86 -8.97 11.85 -8.31
CA ALA A 86 -9.64 12.22 -9.55
C ALA A 86 -8.69 12.89 -10.59
N ALA A 87 -7.51 12.30 -10.79
CA ALA A 87 -6.51 12.76 -11.74
C ALA A 87 -7.14 12.96 -13.14
N PRO A 88 -6.91 14.11 -13.80
CA PRO A 88 -7.63 14.45 -15.05
C PRO A 88 -7.46 13.43 -16.15
N ALA A 89 -6.25 12.92 -16.36
CA ALA A 89 -5.98 11.90 -17.37
C ALA A 89 -6.73 10.59 -17.09
N VAL A 90 -6.77 10.17 -15.81
CA VAL A 90 -7.52 8.97 -15.38
C VAL A 90 -9.02 9.18 -15.59
N VAL A 91 -9.57 10.33 -15.19
CA VAL A 91 -10.99 10.65 -15.38
C VAL A 91 -11.38 10.67 -16.86
N ALA A 92 -10.53 11.26 -17.72
CA ALA A 92 -10.78 11.30 -19.16
C ALA A 92 -10.80 9.89 -19.77
N ALA A 93 -9.78 9.07 -19.50
CA ALA A 93 -9.67 7.71 -20.02
C ALA A 93 -10.82 6.81 -19.54
N VAL A 94 -11.23 6.93 -18.27
CA VAL A 94 -12.36 6.20 -17.70
C VAL A 94 -13.66 6.59 -18.41
N ARG A 95 -13.91 7.88 -18.62
CA ARG A 95 -15.13 8.37 -19.33
C ARG A 95 -15.20 7.86 -20.76
N GLU A 96 -14.12 7.91 -21.49
CA GLU A 96 -14.03 7.40 -22.85
C GLU A 96 -14.32 5.90 -22.90
N GLN A 97 -13.66 5.12 -22.03
CA GLN A 97 -13.83 3.67 -21.98
C GLN A 97 -15.25 3.25 -21.57
N VAL A 98 -15.85 3.92 -20.59
CA VAL A 98 -17.23 3.63 -20.16
C VAL A 98 -18.22 3.90 -21.30
N ALA A 99 -17.97 4.91 -22.13
CA ALA A 99 -18.81 5.21 -23.29
C ALA A 99 -18.66 4.18 -24.43
N ALA A 100 -17.49 3.51 -24.53
CA ALA A 100 -17.24 2.50 -25.54
C ALA A 100 -17.83 1.12 -25.14
N PHE A 101 -17.34 0.57 -24.03
CA PHE A 101 -17.88 -0.66 -23.41
C PHE A 101 -17.31 -0.83 -22.00
N THR A 102 -18.07 -1.49 -21.12
CA THR A 102 -17.70 -1.68 -19.73
C THR A 102 -17.18 -3.06 -19.40
N HIS A 103 -17.59 -4.09 -20.17
CA HIS A 103 -17.21 -5.48 -19.87
C HIS A 103 -17.50 -6.42 -21.05
N THR A 104 -16.56 -7.31 -21.32
CA THR A 104 -16.75 -8.42 -22.27
C THR A 104 -16.18 -9.75 -21.74
N CYS A 105 -15.54 -9.74 -20.57
CA CYS A 105 -14.72 -10.80 -20.00
C CYS A 105 -13.52 -11.16 -20.90
N PHE A 106 -12.31 -10.76 -20.51
CA PHE A 106 -11.09 -10.93 -21.32
C PHE A 106 -10.86 -12.39 -21.78
N MET A 107 -11.23 -13.36 -20.94
CA MET A 107 -11.11 -14.79 -21.26
C MET A 107 -12.10 -15.27 -22.35
N ILE A 108 -13.14 -14.47 -22.65
CA ILE A 108 -14.14 -14.81 -23.66
C ILE A 108 -13.89 -14.02 -24.95
N THR A 109 -13.83 -12.69 -24.84
CA THR A 109 -13.51 -11.78 -25.93
C THR A 109 -12.46 -10.79 -25.48
N PRO A 110 -11.19 -10.99 -25.85
CA PRO A 110 -10.10 -10.13 -25.42
C PRO A 110 -10.20 -8.71 -25.99
N TYR A 111 -9.53 -7.76 -25.34
CA TYR A 111 -9.45 -6.36 -25.73
C TYR A 111 -8.06 -5.80 -25.49
N GLU A 112 -7.68 -4.82 -26.31
CA GLU A 112 -6.32 -4.26 -26.36
C GLU A 112 -5.86 -3.68 -25.02
N GLY A 113 -6.75 -2.98 -24.28
CA GLY A 113 -6.38 -2.35 -23.02
C GLY A 113 -5.80 -3.29 -21.96
N TYR A 114 -6.27 -4.55 -21.90
CA TYR A 114 -5.68 -5.57 -21.01
C TYR A 114 -4.25 -5.91 -21.45
N VAL A 115 -4.04 -6.13 -22.74
CA VAL A 115 -2.72 -6.44 -23.31
C VAL A 115 -1.75 -5.31 -23.04
N ALA A 116 -2.17 -4.07 -23.33
CA ALA A 116 -1.35 -2.89 -23.13
C ALA A 116 -0.93 -2.69 -21.67
N VAL A 117 -1.81 -2.95 -20.70
CA VAL A 117 -1.42 -2.91 -19.27
C VAL A 117 -0.40 -4.01 -18.95
N CYS A 118 -0.57 -5.24 -19.46
CA CYS A 118 0.40 -6.31 -19.28
C CYS A 118 1.76 -5.96 -19.88
N GLU A 119 1.80 -5.34 -21.06
CA GLU A 119 3.04 -4.86 -21.70
C GLU A 119 3.74 -3.79 -20.84
N GLN A 120 2.97 -2.85 -20.26
CA GLN A 120 3.54 -1.86 -19.33
C GLN A 120 4.10 -2.52 -18.07
N LEU A 121 3.38 -3.46 -17.47
CA LEU A 121 3.88 -4.19 -16.30
C LEU A 121 5.13 -5.01 -16.63
N ASN A 122 5.18 -5.69 -17.77
CA ASN A 122 6.36 -6.42 -18.24
C ASN A 122 7.57 -5.49 -18.44
N ARG A 123 7.35 -4.27 -18.93
CA ARG A 123 8.38 -3.25 -19.11
C ARG A 123 8.90 -2.69 -17.79
N LEU A 124 8.01 -2.37 -16.87
CA LEU A 124 8.32 -1.61 -15.65
C LEU A 124 8.87 -2.46 -14.51
N THR A 125 8.44 -3.73 -14.39
CA THR A 125 8.89 -4.60 -13.30
C THR A 125 10.36 -5.00 -13.43
N PRO A 126 11.09 -5.19 -12.31
CA PRO A 126 12.50 -5.55 -12.33
C PRO A 126 12.82 -6.83 -13.10
N GLY A 127 14.03 -6.91 -13.63
CA GLY A 127 14.57 -8.07 -14.37
C GLY A 127 14.55 -7.89 -15.89
N SER A 128 15.56 -8.44 -16.55
CA SER A 128 15.75 -8.36 -18.01
C SER A 128 15.26 -9.60 -18.77
N PHE A 129 14.73 -10.60 -18.06
CA PHE A 129 14.16 -11.81 -18.64
C PHE A 129 12.79 -11.55 -19.29
N GLU A 130 12.34 -12.45 -20.14
CA GLU A 130 11.01 -12.41 -20.72
C GLU A 130 9.93 -12.55 -19.61
N LYS A 131 8.90 -11.74 -19.68
CA LYS A 131 7.85 -11.67 -18.64
C LYS A 131 6.46 -11.90 -19.21
N ARG A 132 5.57 -12.36 -18.34
CA ARG A 132 4.12 -12.40 -18.55
C ARG A 132 3.43 -11.73 -17.38
N SER A 133 2.26 -11.18 -17.65
CA SER A 133 1.40 -10.59 -16.63
C SER A 133 -0.02 -11.10 -16.71
N ILE A 134 -0.66 -11.20 -15.55
CA ILE A 134 -2.11 -11.43 -15.42
C ILE A 134 -2.72 -10.28 -14.64
N LEU A 135 -3.92 -9.84 -14.99
CA LEU A 135 -4.67 -8.81 -14.30
C LEU A 135 -5.82 -9.41 -13.49
N LEU A 136 -6.04 -8.83 -12.31
CA LEU A 136 -6.97 -9.26 -11.28
C LEU A 136 -7.69 -8.02 -10.71
N ASN A 137 -8.50 -8.18 -9.64
CA ASN A 137 -9.28 -7.07 -9.10
C ASN A 137 -8.67 -6.42 -7.85
N SER A 138 -7.77 -7.11 -7.16
CA SER A 138 -7.23 -6.68 -5.86
C SER A 138 -5.84 -7.22 -5.59
N GLY A 139 -5.13 -6.60 -4.62
CA GLY A 139 -3.86 -7.12 -4.13
C GLY A 139 -3.97 -8.51 -3.48
N ALA A 140 -5.07 -8.80 -2.79
CA ALA A 140 -5.29 -10.13 -2.23
C ALA A 140 -5.38 -11.19 -3.33
N GLU A 141 -6.14 -10.94 -4.41
CA GLU A 141 -6.18 -11.83 -5.56
C GLU A 141 -4.82 -11.97 -6.24
N ALA A 142 -4.05 -10.88 -6.33
CA ALA A 142 -2.70 -10.92 -6.88
C ALA A 142 -1.79 -11.86 -6.07
N VAL A 143 -1.78 -11.75 -4.75
CA VAL A 143 -0.97 -12.63 -3.88
C VAL A 143 -1.48 -14.10 -3.94
N GLU A 144 -2.80 -14.33 -3.92
CA GLU A 144 -3.38 -15.68 -4.10
C GLU A 144 -2.88 -16.33 -5.39
N ASN A 145 -2.91 -15.58 -6.50
CA ASN A 145 -2.46 -16.09 -7.80
C ASN A 145 -0.95 -16.22 -7.89
N ALA A 146 -0.15 -15.34 -7.28
CA ALA A 146 1.30 -15.50 -7.20
C ALA A 146 1.69 -16.81 -6.51
N VAL A 147 1.02 -17.17 -5.41
CA VAL A 147 1.24 -18.46 -4.73
C VAL A 147 0.76 -19.64 -5.59
N LYS A 148 -0.40 -19.53 -6.27
CA LYS A 148 -0.86 -20.57 -7.21
C LYS A 148 0.16 -20.83 -8.31
N ILE A 149 0.68 -19.76 -8.92
CA ILE A 149 1.70 -19.81 -9.97
C ILE A 149 2.97 -20.46 -9.45
N ALA A 150 3.45 -20.02 -8.27
CA ALA A 150 4.66 -20.57 -7.66
C ALA A 150 4.53 -22.06 -7.36
N ARG A 151 3.39 -22.51 -6.82
CA ARG A 151 3.12 -23.92 -6.57
C ARG A 151 3.05 -24.74 -7.86
N ALA A 152 2.42 -24.19 -8.90
CA ALA A 152 2.34 -24.87 -10.21
C ALA A 152 3.73 -25.01 -10.86
N ALA A 153 4.54 -23.97 -10.81
CA ALA A 153 5.87 -23.94 -11.42
C ALA A 153 6.88 -24.85 -10.69
N THR A 154 6.77 -24.98 -9.37
CA THR A 154 7.75 -25.73 -8.56
C THR A 154 7.28 -27.13 -8.19
N GLY A 155 5.97 -27.40 -8.19
CA GLY A 155 5.37 -28.62 -7.65
C GLY A 155 5.45 -28.72 -6.12
N ARG A 156 5.81 -27.64 -5.42
CA ARG A 156 6.06 -27.60 -3.96
C ARG A 156 4.88 -26.96 -3.22
N PRO A 157 4.54 -27.39 -2.00
CA PRO A 157 3.36 -26.87 -1.28
C PRO A 157 3.62 -25.66 -0.38
N ALA A 158 4.82 -25.55 0.22
CA ALA A 158 5.07 -24.62 1.30
C ALA A 158 5.34 -23.18 0.84
N VAL A 159 4.90 -22.23 1.65
CA VAL A 159 5.10 -20.79 1.46
C VAL A 159 5.73 -20.22 2.72
N VAL A 160 6.80 -19.45 2.58
CA VAL A 160 7.41 -18.72 3.70
C VAL A 160 7.07 -17.24 3.60
N VAL A 161 6.64 -16.65 4.72
CA VAL A 161 6.34 -15.23 4.89
C VAL A 161 7.05 -14.67 6.12
N PHE A 162 6.89 -13.39 6.38
CA PHE A 162 7.61 -12.72 7.48
C PHE A 162 6.66 -12.16 8.55
N ASP A 163 7.20 -12.04 9.78
CA ASP A 163 6.54 -11.31 10.85
C ASP A 163 6.24 -9.87 10.38
N HIS A 164 5.18 -9.30 10.92
CA HIS A 164 4.66 -7.98 10.55
C HIS A 164 4.07 -7.87 9.13
N GLY A 165 4.24 -8.87 8.26
CA GLY A 165 3.73 -8.85 6.89
C GLY A 165 2.21 -8.78 6.78
N TYR A 166 1.72 -8.12 5.72
CA TYR A 166 0.30 -8.04 5.37
C TYR A 166 0.10 -8.31 3.88
N HIS A 167 -0.68 -9.33 3.57
CA HIS A 167 -0.85 -9.81 2.19
C HIS A 167 -2.31 -9.86 1.73
N GLY A 168 -3.28 -9.52 2.60
CA GLY A 168 -4.70 -9.49 2.26
C GLY A 168 -5.61 -10.11 3.32
N ARG A 169 -6.89 -10.29 2.95
CA ARG A 169 -7.96 -10.77 3.84
C ARG A 169 -8.75 -11.97 3.29
N THR A 170 -8.33 -12.60 2.17
CA THR A 170 -8.86 -13.89 1.70
C THR A 170 -8.24 -15.01 2.53
N LEU A 171 -8.73 -16.24 2.43
CA LEU A 171 -8.31 -17.31 3.32
C LEU A 171 -6.79 -17.53 3.34
N LEU A 172 -6.15 -17.65 2.17
CA LEU A 172 -4.70 -17.82 2.11
C LEU A 172 -3.98 -16.52 2.50
N THR A 173 -4.34 -15.38 1.90
CA THR A 173 -3.64 -14.11 2.19
C THR A 173 -3.81 -13.66 3.64
N MET A 174 -4.95 -13.96 4.28
CA MET A 174 -5.15 -13.79 5.72
C MET A 174 -4.21 -14.69 6.52
N THR A 175 -3.97 -15.91 6.07
CA THR A 175 -3.00 -16.83 6.70
C THR A 175 -1.58 -16.30 6.56
N LEU A 176 -1.22 -15.77 5.39
CA LEU A 176 0.08 -15.12 5.14
C LEU A 176 0.26 -13.86 5.99
N THR A 177 -0.80 -13.11 6.27
CA THR A 177 -0.78 -11.91 7.11
C THR A 177 -0.38 -12.23 8.55
N ALA A 178 0.50 -11.43 9.16
CA ALA A 178 1.05 -11.70 10.49
C ALA A 178 0.09 -11.33 11.62
N LYS A 179 -0.42 -10.10 11.61
CA LYS A 179 -1.18 -9.51 12.71
C LYS A 179 -2.48 -10.25 12.98
N HIS A 180 -2.69 -10.72 14.23
CA HIS A 180 -3.88 -11.47 14.62
C HIS A 180 -5.14 -10.59 14.59
N ARG A 181 -5.18 -9.51 15.36
CA ARG A 181 -6.26 -8.52 15.34
C ARG A 181 -5.84 -7.29 14.53
N PRO A 182 -6.69 -6.76 13.63
CA PRO A 182 -8.09 -7.15 13.36
C PRO A 182 -8.26 -8.22 12.26
N TYR A 183 -7.19 -8.82 11.72
CA TYR A 183 -7.25 -9.53 10.44
C TYR A 183 -7.62 -11.01 10.51
N LYS A 184 -7.24 -11.70 11.59
CA LYS A 184 -7.29 -13.18 11.68
C LYS A 184 -8.21 -13.71 12.78
N ALA A 185 -8.44 -12.92 13.84
CA ALA A 185 -9.18 -13.37 14.99
C ALA A 185 -10.56 -13.93 14.61
N THR A 186 -10.88 -15.14 15.05
CA THR A 186 -12.15 -15.87 14.85
C THR A 186 -12.43 -16.37 13.43
N PHE A 187 -11.49 -16.21 12.47
CA PHE A 187 -11.70 -16.60 11.06
C PHE A 187 -11.04 -17.93 10.66
N GLY A 188 -10.48 -18.67 11.63
CA GLY A 188 -9.92 -20.00 11.35
C GLY A 188 -10.98 -21.06 10.98
N PRO A 189 -10.58 -22.24 10.43
CA PRO A 189 -9.19 -22.66 10.26
C PRO A 189 -8.46 -21.93 9.13
N TYR A 190 -7.15 -21.85 9.25
CA TYR A 190 -6.29 -21.16 8.27
C TYR A 190 -5.78 -22.12 7.20
N ALA A 191 -5.23 -21.58 6.10
CA ALA A 191 -4.61 -22.38 5.04
C ALA A 191 -3.35 -23.09 5.57
N PRO A 192 -3.14 -24.38 5.19
CA PRO A 192 -1.94 -25.14 5.58
C PRO A 192 -0.70 -24.69 4.78
N GLU A 193 0.47 -25.22 5.19
CA GLU A 193 1.76 -25.05 4.52
C GLU A 193 2.21 -23.58 4.42
N VAL A 194 1.94 -22.80 5.45
CA VAL A 194 2.41 -21.41 5.59
C VAL A 194 3.31 -21.32 6.81
N TYR A 195 4.56 -20.94 6.59
CA TYR A 195 5.59 -20.81 7.60
C TYR A 195 6.01 -19.36 7.74
N ARG A 196 6.36 -18.94 8.97
CA ARG A 196 6.64 -17.54 9.26
C ARG A 196 8.03 -17.37 9.85
N ALA A 197 8.86 -16.58 9.17
CA ALA A 197 10.18 -16.19 9.60
C ALA A 197 10.17 -14.78 10.24
N PRO A 198 11.14 -14.45 11.10
CA PRO A 198 11.29 -13.10 11.61
C PRO A 198 11.68 -12.12 10.49
N MET A 199 11.11 -10.90 10.55
CA MET A 199 11.53 -9.80 9.68
C MET A 199 12.70 -9.06 10.30
N ALA A 200 13.66 -8.65 9.49
CA ALA A 200 14.77 -7.82 9.93
C ALA A 200 14.30 -6.39 10.25
N TYR A 201 13.74 -6.19 11.43
CA TYR A 201 13.18 -4.92 11.92
C TYR A 201 14.19 -4.22 12.85
N PRO A 202 15.03 -3.28 12.34
CA PRO A 202 16.18 -2.76 13.09
C PRO A 202 15.81 -2.12 14.42
N PHE A 203 14.76 -1.29 14.45
CA PHE A 203 14.36 -0.57 15.66
C PHE A 203 13.95 -1.51 16.80
N ARG A 204 13.31 -2.65 16.48
CA ARG A 204 12.79 -3.61 17.47
C ARG A 204 13.61 -4.89 17.58
N TRP A 205 14.75 -4.98 16.89
CA TRP A 205 15.56 -6.18 16.96
C TRP A 205 16.22 -6.34 18.34
N PRO A 206 16.04 -7.48 19.02
CA PRO A 206 16.58 -7.65 20.39
C PRO A 206 18.10 -7.52 20.48
N GLY A 207 18.81 -7.90 19.41
CA GLY A 207 20.27 -7.83 19.30
C GLY A 207 20.81 -6.46 18.89
N GLY A 208 19.93 -5.46 18.68
CA GLY A 208 20.26 -4.15 18.12
C GLY A 208 20.29 -4.12 16.59
N PRO A 209 20.27 -2.92 15.99
CA PRO A 209 20.18 -2.75 14.55
C PRO A 209 21.37 -3.34 13.78
N GLU A 210 22.56 -3.32 14.37
CA GLU A 210 23.81 -3.79 13.75
C GLU A 210 23.79 -5.29 13.44
N ARG A 211 23.15 -6.09 14.29
CA ARG A 211 23.06 -7.55 14.13
C ARG A 211 21.78 -8.00 13.46
N CYS A 212 20.89 -7.08 13.20
CA CYS A 212 19.52 -7.37 12.76
C CYS A 212 19.49 -8.17 11.45
N ALA A 213 20.25 -7.74 10.44
CA ALA A 213 20.25 -8.39 9.12
C ALA A 213 20.75 -9.84 9.20
N ASP A 214 21.88 -10.05 9.91
CA ASP A 214 22.51 -11.35 10.02
C ASP A 214 21.66 -12.32 10.85
N GLU A 215 21.26 -11.92 12.05
CA GLU A 215 20.47 -12.78 12.95
C GLU A 215 19.08 -13.11 12.38
N ALA A 216 18.43 -12.16 11.70
CA ALA A 216 17.13 -12.41 11.08
C ALA A 216 17.26 -13.39 9.90
N TYR A 217 18.32 -13.23 9.11
CA TYR A 217 18.59 -14.16 8.00
C TYR A 217 18.94 -15.56 8.53
N ASP A 218 19.78 -15.68 9.56
CA ASP A 218 20.17 -16.97 10.12
C ASP A 218 18.94 -17.72 10.66
N ARG A 219 18.02 -17.02 11.34
CA ARG A 219 16.74 -17.61 11.79
C ARG A 219 15.83 -18.02 10.62
N PHE A 220 15.79 -17.22 9.54
CA PHE A 220 15.08 -17.61 8.33
C PHE A 220 15.68 -18.87 7.69
N ALA A 221 17.00 -18.90 7.52
CA ALA A 221 17.70 -20.04 6.92
C ALA A 221 17.52 -21.30 7.76
N ASP A 222 17.64 -21.19 9.10
CA ASP A 222 17.41 -22.28 10.02
C ASP A 222 15.96 -22.82 9.93
N LEU A 223 14.96 -21.94 9.95
CA LEU A 223 13.55 -22.33 9.76
C LEU A 223 13.37 -23.15 8.50
N VAL A 224 13.89 -22.65 7.38
CA VAL A 224 13.71 -23.31 6.09
C VAL A 224 14.45 -24.63 6.01
N THR A 225 15.69 -24.69 6.53
CA THR A 225 16.53 -25.90 6.40
C THR A 225 16.18 -26.99 7.39
N THR A 226 15.76 -26.63 8.62
CA THR A 226 15.58 -27.61 9.71
C THR A 226 14.13 -27.98 9.97
N GLN A 227 13.15 -27.11 9.62
CA GLN A 227 11.75 -27.34 9.97
C GLN A 227 10.86 -27.55 8.75
N VAL A 228 11.18 -26.95 7.59
CA VAL A 228 10.32 -27.05 6.38
C VAL A 228 10.91 -28.01 5.35
N GLY A 229 12.19 -27.90 5.07
CA GLY A 229 12.89 -28.51 3.94
C GLY A 229 12.86 -27.57 2.71
N PRO A 230 14.02 -27.09 2.23
CA PRO A 230 14.05 -26.14 1.09
C PRO A 230 13.38 -26.69 -0.17
N GLU A 231 13.40 -28.00 -0.35
CA GLU A 231 12.77 -28.72 -1.47
C GLU A 231 11.23 -28.74 -1.38
N GLN A 232 10.64 -28.38 -0.24
CA GLN A 232 9.20 -28.25 -0.04
C GLN A 232 8.70 -26.83 -0.29
N VAL A 233 9.59 -25.82 -0.28
CA VAL A 233 9.19 -24.41 -0.38
C VAL A 233 8.99 -24.02 -1.85
N ALA A 234 7.75 -23.63 -2.20
CA ALA A 234 7.41 -23.09 -3.51
C ALA A 234 7.92 -21.67 -3.66
N CYS A 235 7.66 -20.83 -2.66
CA CYS A 235 8.05 -19.42 -2.71
C CYS A 235 8.23 -18.81 -1.32
N VAL A 236 9.01 -17.74 -1.31
CA VAL A 236 9.09 -16.75 -0.23
C VAL A 236 8.34 -15.51 -0.68
N VAL A 237 7.35 -15.05 0.11
CA VAL A 237 6.59 -13.82 -0.17
C VAL A 237 7.03 -12.74 0.82
N VAL A 238 7.47 -11.61 0.29
CA VAL A 238 7.97 -10.49 1.11
C VAL A 238 7.53 -9.14 0.55
N GLU A 239 7.11 -8.24 1.44
CA GLU A 239 7.00 -6.83 1.12
C GLU A 239 8.41 -6.20 1.22
N PRO A 240 8.95 -5.54 0.19
CA PRO A 240 10.27 -4.90 0.27
C PRO A 240 10.36 -3.82 1.36
N ILE A 241 9.25 -3.13 1.61
CA ILE A 241 8.98 -2.32 2.81
C ILE A 241 7.61 -2.74 3.32
N GLN A 242 7.51 -3.22 4.55
CA GLN A 242 6.25 -3.72 5.07
C GLN A 242 5.26 -2.59 5.35
N GLY A 243 4.12 -2.59 4.65
CA GLY A 243 3.11 -1.53 4.74
C GLY A 243 2.36 -1.52 6.05
N GLU A 244 1.38 -2.40 6.21
CA GLU A 244 0.52 -2.48 7.39
C GLU A 244 1.28 -2.88 8.67
N GLY A 245 2.43 -3.52 8.52
CA GLY A 245 3.36 -3.85 9.61
C GLY A 245 4.00 -2.62 10.27
N GLY A 246 3.93 -1.45 9.62
CA GLY A 246 4.41 -0.19 10.18
C GLY A 246 5.52 0.49 9.36
N PHE A 247 5.50 0.36 8.06
CA PHE A 247 6.52 0.88 7.14
C PHE A 247 7.94 0.42 7.52
N VAL A 248 8.03 -0.86 7.87
CA VAL A 248 9.30 -1.46 8.28
C VAL A 248 10.20 -1.56 7.06
N VAL A 249 11.23 -0.73 7.05
CA VAL A 249 12.36 -0.84 6.11
C VAL A 249 13.30 -1.89 6.70
N PRO A 250 13.53 -3.02 6.01
CA PRO A 250 14.39 -4.07 6.54
C PRO A 250 15.83 -3.62 6.65
N ALA A 251 16.57 -4.24 7.57
CA ALA A 251 18.01 -3.97 7.72
C ALA A 251 18.73 -4.21 6.38
N PRO A 252 19.67 -3.32 5.98
CA PRO A 252 20.36 -3.42 4.70
C PRO A 252 21.00 -4.79 4.46
N GLY A 253 20.85 -5.34 3.26
CA GLY A 253 21.41 -6.63 2.85
C GLY A 253 20.57 -7.84 3.24
N PHE A 254 19.58 -7.72 4.14
CA PHE A 254 18.71 -8.82 4.52
C PHE A 254 17.95 -9.42 3.31
N LEU A 255 17.26 -8.58 2.55
CA LEU A 255 16.48 -9.04 1.40
C LEU A 255 17.37 -9.65 0.31
N ARG A 256 18.58 -9.12 0.10
CA ARG A 256 19.54 -9.70 -0.85
C ARG A 256 19.93 -11.12 -0.44
N ARG A 257 20.24 -11.36 0.83
CA ARG A 257 20.57 -12.69 1.35
C ARG A 257 19.39 -13.67 1.20
N ILE A 258 18.15 -13.19 1.41
CA ILE A 258 16.93 -14.00 1.14
C ILE A 258 16.86 -14.38 -0.35
N ALA A 259 17.05 -13.41 -1.26
CA ALA A 259 17.04 -13.68 -2.69
C ALA A 259 18.11 -14.69 -3.11
N GLU A 260 19.33 -14.56 -2.61
CA GLU A 260 20.43 -15.50 -2.85
C GLU A 260 20.13 -16.90 -2.30
N PHE A 261 19.50 -16.99 -1.13
CA PHE A 261 19.06 -18.27 -0.56
C PHE A 261 18.00 -18.92 -1.46
N CYS A 262 17.00 -18.15 -1.88
CA CYS A 262 15.95 -18.62 -2.78
C CYS A 262 16.55 -19.17 -4.09
N ALA A 263 17.44 -18.41 -4.71
CA ALA A 263 18.10 -18.81 -5.96
C ALA A 263 18.91 -20.11 -5.83
N ARG A 264 19.65 -20.30 -4.72
CA ARG A 264 20.43 -21.53 -4.47
C ARG A 264 19.55 -22.77 -4.33
N HIS A 265 18.33 -22.63 -3.83
CA HIS A 265 17.42 -23.75 -3.56
C HIS A 265 16.28 -23.90 -4.56
N GLY A 266 16.26 -23.08 -5.63
CA GLY A 266 15.19 -23.06 -6.61
C GLY A 266 13.83 -22.72 -6.00
N ILE A 267 13.83 -21.82 -4.99
CA ILE A 267 12.64 -21.26 -4.36
C ILE A 267 12.33 -19.95 -5.09
N LEU A 268 11.06 -19.73 -5.44
CA LEU A 268 10.67 -18.50 -6.12
C LEU A 268 10.55 -17.34 -5.13
N LEU A 269 11.14 -16.19 -5.47
CA LEU A 269 10.98 -14.95 -4.70
C LEU A 269 9.81 -14.16 -5.24
N VAL A 270 8.81 -13.92 -4.40
CA VAL A 270 7.64 -13.07 -4.68
C VAL A 270 7.79 -11.75 -3.94
N ALA A 271 7.98 -10.67 -4.67
CA ALA A 271 7.92 -9.32 -4.09
C ALA A 271 6.46 -8.83 -4.07
N ASP A 272 5.93 -8.62 -2.89
CA ASP A 272 4.62 -7.99 -2.71
C ASP A 272 4.78 -6.45 -2.75
N GLU A 273 4.64 -5.89 -3.95
CA GLU A 273 4.76 -4.46 -4.23
C GLU A 273 3.39 -3.75 -4.26
N VAL A 274 2.37 -4.39 -3.70
CA VAL A 274 1.00 -3.84 -3.68
C VAL A 274 0.94 -2.46 -3.04
N GLN A 275 1.73 -2.19 -2.01
CA GLN A 275 1.76 -0.87 -1.35
C GLN A 275 2.95 -0.01 -1.76
N THR A 276 4.06 -0.61 -2.15
CA THR A 276 5.35 0.04 -2.40
C THR A 276 5.58 0.43 -3.87
N GLY A 277 4.84 -0.18 -4.80
CA GLY A 277 5.00 0.04 -6.23
C GLY A 277 4.48 1.38 -6.73
N PHE A 278 4.64 1.60 -8.02
CA PHE A 278 4.17 2.77 -8.77
C PHE A 278 4.69 4.11 -8.23
N GLY A 279 5.99 4.19 -8.02
CA GLY A 279 6.68 5.43 -7.66
C GLY A 279 6.66 5.78 -6.18
N ARG A 280 5.88 5.07 -5.35
CA ARG A 280 5.62 5.43 -3.95
C ARG A 280 6.87 5.64 -3.12
N THR A 281 7.91 4.83 -3.32
CA THR A 281 9.15 4.86 -2.55
C THR A 281 10.30 5.63 -3.21
N GLY A 282 10.03 6.31 -4.33
CA GLY A 282 11.05 7.02 -5.11
C GLY A 282 11.72 6.18 -6.19
N ASP A 283 11.22 4.97 -6.43
CA ASP A 283 11.49 4.12 -7.58
C ASP A 283 10.19 3.49 -8.05
N TRP A 284 10.14 2.95 -9.29
CA TRP A 284 8.94 2.27 -9.78
C TRP A 284 8.49 1.15 -8.84
N PHE A 285 9.45 0.39 -8.30
CA PHE A 285 9.24 -0.70 -7.35
C PHE A 285 10.30 -0.65 -6.26
N ALA A 286 9.92 -0.89 -5.01
CA ALA A 286 10.83 -0.79 -3.88
C ALA A 286 11.90 -1.88 -3.86
N SER A 287 11.68 -3.02 -4.50
CA SER A 287 12.67 -4.09 -4.67
C SER A 287 13.95 -3.60 -5.35
N THR A 288 13.88 -2.56 -6.21
CA THR A 288 15.06 -2.00 -6.89
C THR A 288 16.03 -1.30 -5.93
N HIS A 289 15.58 -0.82 -4.78
CA HIS A 289 16.46 -0.14 -3.80
C HIS A 289 17.62 -1.01 -3.30
N GLU A 290 17.42 -2.34 -3.22
CA GLU A 290 18.48 -3.30 -2.86
C GLU A 290 18.93 -4.16 -4.03
N GLY A 291 18.55 -3.79 -5.27
CA GLY A 291 18.92 -4.52 -6.48
C GLY A 291 18.26 -5.90 -6.57
N LEU A 292 17.09 -6.07 -5.95
CA LEU A 292 16.36 -7.33 -6.03
C LEU A 292 15.74 -7.52 -7.40
N VAL A 293 15.79 -8.75 -7.89
CA VAL A 293 15.15 -9.19 -9.12
C VAL A 293 14.23 -10.37 -8.77
N PRO A 294 12.98 -10.08 -8.34
CA PRO A 294 12.03 -11.12 -7.98
C PRO A 294 11.62 -12.00 -9.17
N ASP A 295 11.25 -13.24 -8.91
CA ASP A 295 10.66 -14.13 -9.92
C ASP A 295 9.22 -13.75 -10.25
N LEU A 296 8.48 -13.28 -9.23
CA LEU A 296 7.11 -12.77 -9.33
C LEU A 296 6.98 -11.45 -8.55
N VAL A 297 6.21 -10.51 -9.11
CA VAL A 297 5.85 -9.24 -8.48
C VAL A 297 4.34 -9.12 -8.42
N THR A 298 3.78 -8.86 -7.23
CA THR A 298 2.35 -8.54 -7.08
C THR A 298 2.12 -7.05 -7.03
N THR A 299 1.12 -6.56 -7.72
CA THR A 299 0.78 -5.14 -7.85
C THR A 299 -0.72 -4.89 -7.62
N ALA A 300 -1.06 -3.74 -7.05
CA ALA A 300 -2.43 -3.21 -6.95
C ALA A 300 -2.37 -1.71 -6.54
N LYS A 301 -3.34 -1.24 -5.77
CA LYS A 301 -3.40 0.13 -5.18
C LYS A 301 -3.06 1.23 -6.18
N GLY A 302 -1.82 1.70 -6.22
CA GLY A 302 -1.36 2.82 -7.05
C GLY A 302 -1.44 2.59 -8.57
N ILE A 303 -1.68 1.36 -9.02
CA ILE A 303 -1.66 0.98 -10.44
C ILE A 303 -2.70 1.72 -11.30
N ALA A 304 -3.90 2.00 -10.77
CA ALA A 304 -5.05 2.43 -11.58
C ALA A 304 -5.74 3.69 -11.05
N GLY A 305 -5.02 4.57 -10.33
CA GLY A 305 -5.52 5.90 -9.93
C GLY A 305 -6.85 5.91 -9.18
N GLY A 306 -7.17 4.83 -8.44
CA GLY A 306 -8.39 4.68 -7.66
C GLY A 306 -9.35 3.58 -8.17
N MET A 307 -9.16 3.06 -9.38
CA MET A 307 -9.96 1.94 -9.89
C MET A 307 -9.43 0.60 -9.36
N PRO A 308 -10.34 -0.37 -9.07
CA PRO A 308 -9.93 -1.71 -8.63
C PRO A 308 -9.15 -2.45 -9.72
N LEU A 309 -7.87 -2.70 -9.46
CA LEU A 309 -6.99 -3.49 -10.32
C LEU A 309 -5.87 -4.09 -9.46
N GLY A 310 -5.51 -5.32 -9.75
CA GLY A 310 -4.32 -6.00 -9.26
C GLY A 310 -3.67 -6.77 -10.39
N GLY A 311 -2.44 -7.22 -10.20
CA GLY A 311 -1.73 -8.02 -11.18
C GLY A 311 -0.60 -8.82 -10.58
N VAL A 312 -0.20 -9.85 -11.31
CA VAL A 312 1.04 -10.61 -11.09
C VAL A 312 1.85 -10.52 -12.37
N THR A 313 3.10 -10.11 -12.23
CA THR A 313 4.08 -10.11 -13.33
C THR A 313 5.25 -10.98 -12.92
N GLY A 314 5.70 -11.84 -13.81
CA GLY A 314 6.83 -12.71 -13.50
C GLY A 314 7.55 -13.25 -14.71
N ARG A 315 8.58 -14.08 -14.44
CA ARG A 315 9.33 -14.82 -15.48
C ARG A 315 8.38 -15.59 -16.36
N ALA A 316 8.56 -15.51 -17.67
CA ALA A 316 7.70 -16.21 -18.62
C ALA A 316 7.60 -17.71 -18.32
N GLU A 317 8.74 -18.37 -18.06
CA GLU A 317 8.78 -19.80 -17.74
C GLU A 317 8.04 -20.17 -16.45
N VAL A 318 7.96 -19.26 -15.49
CA VAL A 318 7.20 -19.44 -14.22
C VAL A 318 5.71 -19.22 -14.45
N MET A 319 5.35 -18.17 -15.17
CA MET A 319 3.96 -17.81 -15.47
C MET A 319 3.30 -18.84 -16.40
N ASP A 320 4.04 -19.34 -17.38
CA ASP A 320 3.58 -20.30 -18.40
C ASP A 320 3.50 -21.76 -17.86
N ALA A 321 4.00 -22.02 -16.65
CA ALA A 321 3.87 -23.32 -15.99
C ALA A 321 2.42 -23.69 -15.58
N VAL A 322 1.53 -22.70 -15.52
CA VAL A 322 0.12 -22.95 -15.19
C VAL A 322 -0.63 -23.43 -16.44
N HIS A 323 -1.38 -24.50 -16.28
CA HIS A 323 -2.17 -25.07 -17.38
C HIS A 323 -3.19 -24.06 -17.95
N VAL A 324 -3.56 -24.23 -19.22
CA VAL A 324 -4.54 -23.38 -19.90
C VAL A 324 -5.84 -23.28 -19.08
N SER A 325 -6.34 -22.06 -18.92
CA SER A 325 -7.51 -21.70 -18.10
C SER A 325 -7.34 -21.92 -16.57
N GLY A 326 -6.12 -22.16 -16.09
CA GLY A 326 -5.83 -22.28 -14.66
C GLY A 326 -5.82 -20.95 -13.91
N LEU A 327 -5.67 -19.83 -14.63
CA LEU A 327 -5.71 -18.46 -14.10
C LEU A 327 -6.85 -17.67 -14.76
N GLY A 328 -7.37 -16.67 -14.06
CA GLY A 328 -8.40 -15.79 -14.59
C GLY A 328 -9.41 -15.32 -13.55
N GLY A 329 -10.42 -14.63 -14.02
CA GLY A 329 -11.54 -14.09 -13.22
C GLY A 329 -12.44 -13.23 -14.09
N THR A 330 -13.75 -13.26 -13.84
CA THR A 330 -14.75 -12.56 -14.67
C THR A 330 -14.43 -11.08 -14.86
N PHE A 331 -14.01 -10.39 -13.80
CA PHE A 331 -13.78 -8.94 -13.78
C PHE A 331 -12.30 -8.54 -13.75
N GLY A 332 -11.38 -9.49 -13.63
CA GLY A 332 -9.94 -9.22 -13.58
C GLY A 332 -9.48 -8.48 -14.83
N GLY A 333 -8.84 -7.33 -14.64
CA GLY A 333 -8.41 -6.47 -15.74
C GLY A 333 -9.56 -5.92 -16.55
N ASN A 334 -10.69 -5.50 -15.92
CA ASN A 334 -11.82 -4.93 -16.66
C ASN A 334 -11.39 -3.71 -17.47
N PRO A 335 -12.10 -3.41 -18.60
CA PRO A 335 -11.67 -2.37 -19.55
C PRO A 335 -11.50 -0.99 -18.91
N VAL A 336 -12.39 -0.64 -17.97
CA VAL A 336 -12.36 0.67 -17.28
C VAL A 336 -11.14 0.81 -16.40
N ALA A 337 -10.80 -0.24 -15.63
CA ALA A 337 -9.61 -0.26 -14.79
C ALA A 337 -8.31 -0.29 -15.63
N CYS A 338 -8.32 -0.98 -16.78
CA CYS A 338 -7.18 -0.96 -17.71
C CYS A 338 -6.94 0.43 -18.30
N ALA A 339 -7.98 1.12 -18.74
CA ALA A 339 -7.88 2.50 -19.24
C ALA A 339 -7.35 3.45 -18.13
N ALA A 340 -7.86 3.29 -16.91
CA ALA A 340 -7.38 4.03 -15.74
C ALA A 340 -5.90 3.76 -15.45
N ALA A 341 -5.47 2.49 -15.52
CA ALA A 341 -4.09 2.09 -15.26
C ALA A 341 -3.11 2.69 -16.30
N LEU A 342 -3.45 2.62 -17.58
CA LEU A 342 -2.62 3.21 -18.63
C LEU A 342 -2.48 4.73 -18.43
N ALA A 343 -3.58 5.41 -18.09
CA ALA A 343 -3.55 6.84 -17.79
C ALA A 343 -2.75 7.16 -16.52
N ALA A 344 -2.86 6.34 -15.46
CA ALA A 344 -2.11 6.53 -14.23
C ALA A 344 -0.60 6.32 -14.45
N ILE A 345 -0.19 5.25 -15.15
CA ILE A 345 1.20 4.98 -15.51
C ILE A 345 1.77 6.12 -16.36
N GLY A 346 1.02 6.55 -17.38
CA GLY A 346 1.41 7.69 -18.23
C GLY A 346 1.57 9.00 -17.45
N THR A 347 0.72 9.24 -16.43
CA THR A 347 0.82 10.40 -15.54
C THR A 347 2.09 10.32 -14.67
N ILE A 348 2.39 9.14 -14.10
CA ILE A 348 3.61 8.94 -13.30
C ILE A 348 4.86 9.26 -14.12
N GLU A 349 4.89 8.83 -15.38
CA GLU A 349 6.02 9.07 -16.29
C GLU A 349 6.10 10.53 -16.74
N SER A 350 5.00 11.08 -17.26
CA SER A 350 5.00 12.42 -17.87
C SER A 350 5.19 13.55 -16.86
N GLU A 351 4.74 13.35 -15.62
CA GLU A 351 4.87 14.35 -14.55
C GLU A 351 6.06 14.07 -13.62
N GLY A 352 6.89 13.04 -13.90
CA GLY A 352 8.07 12.72 -13.12
C GLY A 352 7.77 12.37 -11.66
N LEU A 353 6.66 11.65 -11.40
CA LEU A 353 6.18 11.44 -10.04
C LEU A 353 7.09 10.51 -9.19
N VAL A 354 7.96 9.73 -9.81
CA VAL A 354 9.01 8.97 -9.10
C VAL A 354 10.00 9.93 -8.43
N GLU A 355 10.49 10.93 -9.16
CA GLU A 355 11.34 11.98 -8.59
C GLU A 355 10.60 12.83 -7.57
N ARG A 356 9.32 13.10 -7.85
CA ARG A 356 8.48 13.83 -6.90
C ARG A 356 8.35 13.10 -5.56
N ALA A 357 8.25 11.77 -5.57
CA ALA A 357 8.23 10.98 -4.34
C ALA A 357 9.54 11.14 -3.54
N ARG A 358 10.70 11.16 -4.20
CA ARG A 358 12.00 11.45 -3.55
C ARG A 358 11.99 12.84 -2.92
N ARG A 359 11.52 13.84 -3.68
CA ARG A 359 11.41 15.22 -3.18
C ARG A 359 10.52 15.35 -1.95
N ILE A 360 9.40 14.63 -1.89
CA ILE A 360 8.53 14.57 -0.71
C ILE A 360 9.32 14.04 0.50
N GLY A 361 10.09 12.98 0.33
CA GLY A 361 10.95 12.42 1.37
C GLY A 361 12.01 13.41 1.86
N GLU A 362 12.68 14.11 0.93
CA GLU A 362 13.69 15.12 1.24
C GLU A 362 13.14 16.30 2.05
N LEU A 363 11.90 16.68 1.80
CA LEU A 363 11.23 17.76 2.55
C LEU A 363 10.74 17.30 3.92
N ALA A 364 10.17 16.08 3.99
CA ALA A 364 9.50 15.63 5.21
C ALA A 364 10.46 15.00 6.23
N LEU A 365 11.38 14.10 5.80
CA LEU A 365 12.23 13.36 6.73
C LEU A 365 13.03 14.25 7.69
N PRO A 366 13.69 15.34 7.25
CA PRO A 366 14.42 16.22 8.19
C PRO A 366 13.52 16.81 9.27
N ARG A 367 12.28 17.18 8.92
CA ARG A 367 11.30 17.71 9.87
C ARG A 367 10.84 16.64 10.86
N LEU A 368 10.56 15.41 10.38
CA LEU A 368 10.16 14.31 11.25
C LEU A 368 11.29 13.91 12.22
N HIS A 369 12.54 13.92 11.77
CA HIS A 369 13.70 13.70 12.65
C HIS A 369 13.87 14.82 13.68
N ALA A 370 13.77 16.10 13.29
CA ALA A 370 13.81 17.21 14.22
C ALA A 370 12.68 17.17 15.25
N LEU A 371 11.50 16.68 14.85
CA LEU A 371 10.38 16.42 15.78
C LEU A 371 10.72 15.30 16.77
N ALA A 372 11.33 14.21 16.31
CA ALA A 372 11.77 13.11 17.17
C ALA A 372 12.88 13.53 18.16
N GLU A 373 13.75 14.44 17.78
CA GLU A 373 14.76 14.99 18.70
C GLU A 373 14.12 15.79 19.85
N ARG A 374 12.98 16.46 19.60
CA ARG A 374 12.24 17.19 20.64
C ARG A 374 11.37 16.29 21.50
N HIS A 375 10.90 15.19 20.95
CA HIS A 375 9.92 14.29 21.58
C HIS A 375 10.43 12.84 21.63
N PRO A 376 11.05 12.41 22.74
CA PRO A 376 11.59 11.04 22.89
C PRO A 376 10.55 9.93 22.73
N GLN A 377 9.27 10.27 22.80
CA GLN A 377 8.15 9.36 22.53
C GLN A 377 8.05 8.97 21.04
N ILE A 378 8.72 9.69 20.15
CA ILE A 378 8.93 9.26 18.77
C ILE A 378 10.22 8.44 18.75
N GLY A 379 10.08 7.13 18.92
CA GLY A 379 11.22 6.22 19.05
C GLY A 379 11.95 5.93 17.76
N ASP A 380 11.25 6.05 16.61
CA ASP A 380 11.84 5.78 15.30
C ASP A 380 11.13 6.58 14.20
N VAL A 381 11.92 7.11 13.26
CA VAL A 381 11.48 7.75 12.02
C VAL A 381 12.08 7.00 10.86
N ARG A 382 11.25 6.51 9.94
CA ARG A 382 11.69 5.67 8.85
C ARG A 382 10.85 5.83 7.57
N GLY A 383 11.33 5.29 6.49
CA GLY A 383 10.63 5.26 5.20
C GLY A 383 11.52 5.60 4.03
N ARG A 384 10.93 5.60 2.82
CA ARG A 384 11.59 5.97 1.56
C ARG A 384 10.62 6.73 0.67
N GLY A 385 11.09 7.76 0.01
CA GLY A 385 10.27 8.58 -0.88
C GLY A 385 9.06 9.17 -0.16
N ALA A 386 7.86 8.91 -0.68
CA ALA A 386 6.59 9.36 -0.09
C ALA A 386 5.90 8.30 0.78
N MET A 387 6.66 7.36 1.32
CA MET A 387 6.20 6.32 2.25
C MET A 387 6.95 6.48 3.57
N LEU A 388 6.42 7.28 4.49
CA LEU A 388 7.11 7.72 5.71
C LEU A 388 6.33 7.35 6.97
N ALA A 389 7.04 7.05 8.05
CA ALA A 389 6.43 6.67 9.31
C ALA A 389 7.19 7.19 10.53
N MET A 390 6.44 7.38 11.63
CA MET A 390 6.94 7.58 12.98
C MET A 390 6.37 6.51 13.89
N GLU A 391 7.22 5.90 14.69
CA GLU A 391 6.80 4.89 15.68
C GLU A 391 6.79 5.47 17.07
N LEU A 392 5.62 5.44 17.72
CA LEU A 392 5.43 6.02 19.04
C LEU A 392 5.64 4.99 20.15
N VAL A 393 6.38 5.41 21.16
CA VAL A 393 6.81 4.55 22.27
C VAL A 393 6.74 5.27 23.60
N GLY A 394 6.49 4.50 24.65
CA GLY A 394 6.72 4.85 26.04
C GLY A 394 8.08 4.36 26.54
N PRO A 395 8.25 4.26 27.88
CA PRO A 395 9.46 3.72 28.49
C PRO A 395 9.82 2.33 27.93
N ASP A 396 11.11 2.04 27.86
CA ASP A 396 11.65 0.76 27.38
C ASP A 396 11.16 0.35 25.98
N LYS A 397 10.91 1.34 25.13
CA LYS A 397 10.34 1.17 23.78
C LYS A 397 8.96 0.47 23.77
N ALA A 398 8.22 0.48 24.87
CA ALA A 398 6.86 -0.05 24.89
C ALA A 398 6.00 0.67 23.85
N PRO A 399 5.22 -0.04 23.03
CA PRO A 399 4.34 0.63 22.04
C PRO A 399 3.33 1.56 22.72
N ASP A 400 3.12 2.75 22.15
CA ASP A 400 2.13 3.72 22.65
C ASP A 400 1.04 4.03 21.61
N PRO A 401 0.04 3.16 21.46
CA PRO A 401 -1.10 3.42 20.58
C PRO A 401 -2.06 4.48 21.13
N VAL A 402 -2.02 4.80 22.44
CA VAL A 402 -2.88 5.82 23.05
C VAL A 402 -2.41 7.21 22.65
N LEU A 403 -1.11 7.50 22.77
CA LEU A 403 -0.52 8.74 22.27
C LEU A 403 -0.76 8.88 20.77
N LEU A 404 -0.57 7.81 19.99
CA LEU A 404 -0.84 7.85 18.55
C LEU A 404 -2.28 8.25 18.24
N ALA A 405 -3.26 7.66 18.94
CA ALA A 405 -4.66 7.99 18.73
C ALA A 405 -4.98 9.46 19.05
N ASP A 406 -4.34 10.03 20.07
CA ASP A 406 -4.50 11.46 20.42
C ASP A 406 -3.90 12.37 19.34
N VAL A 407 -2.68 12.10 18.87
CA VAL A 407 -2.04 12.86 17.77
C VAL A 407 -2.90 12.79 16.50
N VAL A 408 -3.36 11.61 16.09
CA VAL A 408 -4.22 11.44 14.90
C VAL A 408 -5.52 12.23 15.04
N ARG A 409 -6.14 12.21 16.20
CA ARG A 409 -7.37 13.00 16.48
C ARG A 409 -7.11 14.51 16.36
N ARG A 410 -5.97 15.00 16.86
CA ARG A 410 -5.58 16.41 16.76
C ARG A 410 -5.31 16.82 15.31
N CYS A 411 -4.57 16.01 14.55
CA CYS A 411 -4.37 16.23 13.11
C CYS A 411 -5.70 16.33 12.37
N ALA A 412 -6.62 15.40 12.63
CA ALA A 412 -7.94 15.38 12.00
C ALA A 412 -8.78 16.61 12.37
N ALA A 413 -8.75 17.05 13.63
CA ALA A 413 -9.44 18.26 14.09
C ALA A 413 -8.95 19.53 13.36
N GLU A 414 -7.67 19.57 13.00
CA GLU A 414 -7.04 20.64 12.23
C GLU A 414 -7.07 20.39 10.71
N GLY A 415 -7.81 19.37 10.25
CA GLY A 415 -8.04 19.12 8.82
C GLY A 415 -6.88 18.45 8.10
N VAL A 416 -6.10 17.62 8.77
CA VAL A 416 -5.07 16.78 8.17
C VAL A 416 -5.38 15.31 8.43
N VAL A 417 -5.52 14.55 7.35
CA VAL A 417 -5.81 13.11 7.40
C VAL A 417 -4.50 12.33 7.39
N VAL A 418 -4.16 11.71 8.51
CA VAL A 418 -3.04 10.78 8.66
C VAL A 418 -3.56 9.38 8.96
N LEU A 419 -2.73 8.35 8.75
CA LEU A 419 -3.12 6.96 8.96
C LEU A 419 -2.29 6.31 10.08
N THR A 420 -2.85 5.26 10.66
CA THR A 420 -2.15 4.42 11.64
C THR A 420 -1.79 3.07 11.05
N ALA A 421 -0.70 2.49 11.53
CA ALA A 421 -0.22 1.16 11.15
C ALA A 421 0.53 0.50 12.32
N GLY A 422 1.25 -0.57 12.01
CA GLY A 422 2.10 -1.30 12.94
C GLY A 422 1.38 -2.47 13.61
N THR A 423 2.16 -3.50 13.88
CA THR A 423 1.66 -4.70 14.59
C THR A 423 1.05 -4.33 15.94
N TYR A 424 1.60 -3.32 16.60
CA TYR A 424 1.15 -2.85 17.90
C TYR A 424 0.20 -1.65 17.83
N GLY A 425 -0.10 -1.14 16.62
CA GLY A 425 -0.99 0.00 16.43
C GLY A 425 -0.42 1.34 16.89
N ASN A 426 0.89 1.48 16.92
CA ASN A 426 1.64 2.64 17.44
C ASN A 426 2.47 3.36 16.36
N VAL A 427 2.19 3.13 15.09
CA VAL A 427 2.91 3.77 13.97
C VAL A 427 1.99 4.76 13.27
N LEU A 428 2.38 6.02 13.21
CA LEU A 428 1.82 7.04 12.34
C LEU A 428 2.48 6.93 10.97
N ARG A 429 1.67 6.92 9.91
CA ARG A 429 2.17 6.82 8.54
C ARG A 429 1.67 7.95 7.65
N LEU A 430 2.54 8.42 6.79
CA LEU A 430 2.29 9.44 5.79
C LEU A 430 2.43 8.83 4.39
N LEU A 431 1.38 8.97 3.61
CA LEU A 431 1.25 8.50 2.23
C LEU A 431 0.62 9.59 1.36
N PRO A 432 1.20 10.79 1.28
CA PRO A 432 0.62 11.85 0.47
C PRO A 432 0.49 11.41 -1.00
N PRO A 433 -0.47 11.93 -1.76
CA PRO A 433 -0.44 11.80 -3.22
C PRO A 433 0.86 12.38 -3.76
N LEU A 434 1.47 11.73 -4.77
CA LEU A 434 2.76 12.18 -5.30
C LEU A 434 2.68 13.56 -5.98
N VAL A 435 1.49 13.96 -6.38
CA VAL A 435 1.18 15.27 -6.97
C VAL A 435 0.99 16.38 -5.93
N ILE A 436 1.09 16.10 -4.63
CA ILE A 436 0.90 17.12 -3.58
C ILE A 436 1.86 18.28 -3.76
N GLY A 437 1.35 19.52 -3.70
CA GLY A 437 2.17 20.73 -3.73
C GLY A 437 3.06 20.86 -2.48
N GLU A 438 4.25 21.47 -2.60
CA GLU A 438 5.15 21.65 -1.46
C GLU A 438 4.51 22.47 -0.33
N GLU A 439 3.82 23.57 -0.67
CA GLU A 439 3.12 24.41 0.32
C GLU A 439 2.06 23.60 1.08
N LEU A 440 1.29 22.75 0.39
CA LEU A 440 0.28 21.91 1.03
C LEU A 440 0.90 20.83 1.91
N LEU A 441 2.02 20.24 1.49
CA LEU A 441 2.78 19.28 2.29
C LEU A 441 3.33 19.92 3.54
N LEU A 442 3.90 21.14 3.41
CA LEU A 442 4.46 21.87 4.55
C LEU A 442 3.37 22.29 5.54
N ASP A 443 2.22 22.79 5.09
CA ASP A 443 1.05 23.05 5.96
C ASP A 443 0.61 21.80 6.74
N ALA A 444 0.61 20.64 6.09
CA ALA A 444 0.28 19.40 6.77
C ALA A 444 1.33 18.99 7.83
N LEU A 445 2.60 19.21 7.55
CA LEU A 445 3.68 18.94 8.51
C LEU A 445 3.65 19.94 9.68
N ASP A 446 3.31 21.22 9.47
CA ASP A 446 3.12 22.20 10.54
C ASP A 446 2.00 21.79 11.50
N VAL A 447 0.88 21.28 10.96
CA VAL A 447 -0.22 20.73 11.76
C VAL A 447 0.23 19.50 12.55
N LEU A 448 0.98 18.60 11.91
CA LEU A 448 1.49 17.40 12.56
C LEU A 448 2.41 17.74 13.75
N GLU A 449 3.35 18.65 13.55
CA GLU A 449 4.25 19.14 14.63
C GLU A 449 3.45 19.76 15.78
N SER A 450 2.51 20.66 15.47
CA SER A 450 1.64 21.27 16.48
C SER A 450 0.80 20.22 17.23
N ALA A 451 0.35 19.17 16.56
CA ALA A 451 -0.39 18.08 17.19
C ALA A 451 0.46 17.31 18.20
N PHE A 452 1.74 17.05 17.89
CA PHE A 452 2.69 16.43 18.81
C PHE A 452 3.03 17.36 19.99
N ASP A 453 3.38 18.62 19.72
CA ASP A 453 3.69 19.61 20.76
C ASP A 453 2.51 19.76 21.74
N SER A 454 1.28 19.77 21.24
CA SER A 454 0.06 19.85 22.06
C SER A 454 -0.32 18.56 22.79
N ALA A 455 0.14 17.40 22.33
CA ALA A 455 -0.13 16.10 22.96
C ALA A 455 0.88 15.78 24.08
N LEU A 456 2.08 16.32 23.98
CA LEU A 456 3.23 16.00 24.84
C LEU A 456 3.71 17.17 25.72
N GLY A 457 3.28 18.40 25.41
CA GLY A 457 3.58 19.63 26.15
C GLY A 457 2.66 19.93 27.21
#